data_77c83561187cc9cd2703d2cfc97627db
#
_entry.id   77c83561187cc9cd2703d2cfc97627db
#
_cell.length_a   1.000
_cell.length_b   1.000
_cell.length_c   1.000
_cell.angle_alpha   90.00
_cell.angle_beta   90.00
_cell.angle_gamma   90.00
#
_symmetry.space_group_name_H-M   'P 1'
#
loop_
_entity.id
_entity.type
_entity.pdbx_description
1 polymer ?
#
loop_
_entity_poly.entity_id
_entity_poly.type
_entity_poly.pdbx_seq_one_letter_code
_entity_poly.pdbx_strand_id
1 'polypeptide(L)'
;MTPIESTANSQTPLGRRLAPLFYAATSATFFAASSAPTPLYRIYQQAFAFSPVLITVIFAVYAFALLVSLLIVGSISDHLGRRPVIFVSLLLNMVAMALFLMADGPNWLIAARIVQGFATGAAASSIGAALVDLDPAKGSVTNSIAPLTGMAIGALGTSALVQYAPAPMFLVYAVTLVLLVAQAILIWAIPETTRRRAGLLASLKPEVTVPPQARRTLLALTPINIAVWALAGFYLSLVPSLVSTTTGSTAPLVGGSVVAALTVSAATTVFLLRKKIAATTLTFGISTMTLGILTIVAGVHIAQVPILIAGTLIAGAGLGTNFLAAVRSIMPLAKPDERAGLLSAYYIQSYLSFSLPAILAGFLSKAVGYTETTDIYAVAILLLVGSGVLALRAGRKKMVASV
;
A
#
# COMPACT_ATOMS: atom_id res chain seq x y z
N MET A 1 23.10 -49.32 1.18
CA MET A 1 22.48 -48.00 0.90
C MET A 1 21.45 -47.78 1.99
N THR A 2 21.85 -47.11 3.04
CA THR A 2 20.97 -46.71 4.15
C THR A 2 20.10 -45.52 3.70
N PRO A 3 18.79 -45.49 3.96
CA PRO A 3 17.96 -44.33 3.65
C PRO A 3 18.41 -43.19 4.56
N ILE A 4 18.70 -42.04 3.93
CA ILE A 4 18.90 -40.78 4.63
C ILE A 4 17.54 -40.44 5.26
N GLU A 5 17.41 -40.63 6.56
CA GLU A 5 16.28 -40.16 7.35
C GLU A 5 16.09 -38.65 7.10
N SER A 6 14.95 -38.32 6.53
CA SER A 6 14.50 -36.94 6.43
C SER A 6 14.45 -36.39 7.85
N THR A 7 15.31 -35.45 8.18
CA THR A 7 15.20 -34.61 9.37
C THR A 7 13.83 -33.92 9.29
N ALA A 8 12.81 -34.61 9.77
CA ALA A 8 11.48 -34.06 10.03
C ALA A 8 11.70 -32.90 10.99
N ASN A 9 11.53 -31.70 10.46
CA ASN A 9 11.65 -30.42 11.12
C ASN A 9 10.87 -30.45 12.44
N SER A 10 11.56 -30.46 13.58
CA SER A 10 11.01 -30.48 14.94
C SER A 10 10.40 -29.09 15.24
N GLN A 11 9.33 -28.76 14.52
CA GLN A 11 8.59 -27.52 14.70
C GLN A 11 7.69 -27.63 15.92
N THR A 12 7.86 -26.71 16.86
CA THR A 12 6.96 -26.65 18.03
C THR A 12 5.53 -26.39 17.56
N PRO A 13 4.53 -27.12 18.09
CA PRO A 13 3.12 -26.90 17.77
C PRO A 13 2.68 -25.44 17.95
N LEU A 14 3.31 -24.73 18.87
CA LEU A 14 3.09 -23.31 19.17
C LEU A 14 3.52 -22.41 18.01
N GLY A 15 4.70 -22.62 17.42
CA GLY A 15 5.19 -21.82 16.29
C GLY A 15 4.24 -21.88 15.10
N ARG A 16 3.65 -23.04 14.83
CA ARG A 16 2.70 -23.24 13.73
C ARG A 16 1.36 -22.51 13.97
N ARG A 17 0.90 -22.45 15.24
CA ARG A 17 -0.32 -21.71 15.62
C ARG A 17 -0.13 -20.18 15.55
N LEU A 18 1.06 -19.70 15.89
CA LEU A 18 1.38 -18.27 15.93
C LEU A 18 1.81 -17.71 14.57
N ALA A 19 2.20 -18.56 13.61
CA ALA A 19 2.70 -18.12 12.31
C ALA A 19 1.77 -17.13 11.56
N PRO A 20 0.44 -17.34 11.44
CA PRO A 20 -0.42 -16.39 10.76
C PRO A 20 -0.46 -15.02 11.44
N LEU A 21 -0.47 -14.99 12.77
CA LEU A 21 -0.45 -13.75 13.55
C LEU A 21 0.89 -13.02 13.39
N PHE A 22 2.00 -13.76 13.45
CA PHE A 22 3.33 -13.20 13.24
C PHE A 22 3.47 -12.56 11.86
N TYR A 23 3.08 -13.26 10.78
CA TYR A 23 3.13 -12.71 9.42
C TYR A 23 2.20 -11.52 9.23
N ALA A 24 1.00 -11.55 9.82
CA ALA A 24 0.07 -10.42 9.80
C ALA A 24 0.65 -9.20 10.52
N ALA A 25 1.21 -9.39 11.72
CA ALA A 25 1.86 -8.34 12.50
C ALA A 25 3.10 -7.78 11.77
N THR A 26 3.91 -8.64 11.16
CA THR A 26 5.09 -8.22 10.40
C THR A 26 4.68 -7.40 9.18
N SER A 27 3.68 -7.85 8.42
CA SER A 27 3.11 -7.07 7.33
C SER A 27 2.62 -5.70 7.81
N ALA A 28 1.84 -5.67 8.89
CA ALA A 28 1.36 -4.43 9.48
C ALA A 28 2.51 -3.50 9.90
N THR A 29 3.59 -4.03 10.47
CA THR A 29 4.78 -3.24 10.86
C THR A 29 5.48 -2.61 9.64
N PHE A 30 5.68 -3.36 8.54
CA PHE A 30 6.26 -2.80 7.31
C PHE A 30 5.42 -1.64 6.76
N PHE A 31 4.10 -1.80 6.71
CA PHE A 31 3.21 -0.77 6.20
C PHE A 31 2.97 0.36 7.22
N ALA A 32 3.05 0.11 8.52
CA ALA A 32 3.09 1.16 9.53
C ALA A 32 4.37 2.01 9.39
N ALA A 33 5.53 1.37 9.23
CA ALA A 33 6.79 2.06 8.95
C ALA A 33 6.71 2.90 7.67
N SER A 34 6.01 2.40 6.62
CA SER A 34 5.87 3.12 5.34
C SER A 34 5.03 4.38 5.44
N SER A 35 4.00 4.40 6.28
CA SER A 35 3.12 5.54 6.51
C SER A 35 3.60 6.48 7.62
N ALA A 36 4.52 6.04 8.46
CA ALA A 36 5.08 6.81 9.57
C ALA A 36 5.67 8.19 9.16
N PRO A 37 6.37 8.36 8.03
CA PRO A 37 6.86 9.65 7.60
C PRO A 37 5.76 10.65 7.20
N THR A 38 4.54 10.19 6.87
CA THR A 38 3.46 11.04 6.35
C THR A 38 3.10 12.20 7.30
N PRO A 39 2.85 12.00 8.60
CA PRO A 39 2.63 13.10 9.54
C PRO A 39 3.88 13.93 9.80
N LEU A 40 5.07 13.38 9.57
CA LEU A 40 6.35 14.07 9.78
C LEU A 40 6.78 14.95 8.61
N TYR A 41 6.21 14.80 7.42
CA TYR A 41 6.65 15.55 6.23
C TYR A 41 6.63 17.05 6.42
N ARG A 42 5.61 17.58 7.10
CA ARG A 42 5.54 19.01 7.41
C ARG A 42 6.65 19.45 8.37
N ILE A 43 6.98 18.63 9.36
CA ILE A 43 8.05 18.92 10.32
C ILE A 43 9.41 18.89 9.60
N TYR A 44 9.66 17.89 8.76
CA TYR A 44 10.86 17.83 7.93
C TYR A 44 10.96 19.01 6.96
N GLN A 45 9.83 19.41 6.36
CA GLN A 45 9.79 20.55 5.45
C GLN A 45 10.21 21.84 6.17
N GLN A 46 9.75 22.02 7.40
CA GLN A 46 10.13 23.19 8.22
C GLN A 46 11.58 23.10 8.70
N ALA A 47 12.01 21.93 9.16
CA ALA A 47 13.36 21.73 9.70
C ALA A 47 14.45 21.84 8.62
N PHE A 48 14.18 21.35 7.41
CA PHE A 48 15.16 21.27 6.32
C PHE A 48 14.87 22.26 5.18
N ALA A 49 13.88 23.14 5.32
CA ALA A 49 13.53 24.23 4.41
C ALA A 49 13.36 23.83 2.93
N PHE A 50 12.64 22.72 2.64
CA PHE A 50 12.42 22.26 1.27
C PHE A 50 10.97 22.43 0.79
N SER A 51 10.77 22.35 -0.54
CA SER A 51 9.48 22.61 -1.18
C SER A 51 8.47 21.46 -1.04
N PRO A 52 7.15 21.70 -1.19
CA PRO A 52 6.13 20.64 -1.25
C PRO A 52 6.38 19.59 -2.34
N VAL A 53 7.00 19.98 -3.44
CA VAL A 53 7.41 19.06 -4.52
C VAL A 53 8.35 17.99 -3.99
N LEU A 54 9.32 18.36 -3.16
CA LEU A 54 10.27 17.40 -2.62
C LEU A 54 9.62 16.39 -1.65
N ILE A 55 8.55 16.79 -0.94
CA ILE A 55 7.75 15.84 -0.15
C ILE A 55 7.22 14.73 -1.04
N THR A 56 6.62 15.10 -2.17
CA THR A 56 6.02 14.12 -3.08
C THR A 56 7.07 13.28 -3.80
N VAL A 57 8.26 13.80 -4.05
CA VAL A 57 9.40 13.04 -4.55
C VAL A 57 9.88 12.02 -3.51
N ILE A 58 10.11 12.45 -2.24
CA ILE A 58 10.48 11.57 -1.12
C ILE A 58 9.44 10.45 -0.94
N PHE A 59 8.16 10.75 -1.11
CA PHE A 59 7.09 9.77 -1.10
C PHE A 59 7.18 8.81 -2.31
N ALA A 60 7.35 9.34 -3.51
CA ALA A 60 7.31 8.57 -4.75
C ALA A 60 8.51 7.61 -4.90
N VAL A 61 9.71 7.99 -4.46
CA VAL A 61 10.88 7.10 -4.55
C VAL A 61 10.70 5.83 -3.72
N TYR A 62 9.96 5.89 -2.61
CA TYR A 62 9.56 4.70 -1.87
C TYR A 62 8.71 3.76 -2.73
N ALA A 63 7.70 4.29 -3.41
CA ALA A 63 6.79 3.51 -4.22
C ALA A 63 7.49 2.91 -5.46
N PHE A 64 8.39 3.65 -6.09
CA PHE A 64 9.22 3.13 -7.17
C PHE A 64 10.16 2.02 -6.69
N ALA A 65 10.85 2.20 -5.57
CA ALA A 65 11.73 1.19 -5.01
C ALA A 65 10.94 -0.08 -4.62
N LEU A 66 9.73 0.07 -4.07
CA LEU A 66 8.83 -1.02 -3.74
C LEU A 66 8.40 -1.77 -5.01
N LEU A 67 8.02 -1.05 -6.07
CA LEU A 67 7.66 -1.64 -7.36
C LEU A 67 8.82 -2.44 -7.95
N VAL A 68 10.02 -1.86 -7.98
CA VAL A 68 11.23 -2.54 -8.47
C VAL A 68 11.48 -3.82 -7.68
N SER A 69 11.36 -3.76 -6.35
CA SER A 69 11.50 -4.92 -5.49
C SER A 69 10.45 -6.00 -5.77
N LEU A 70 9.19 -5.63 -5.95
CA LEU A 70 8.11 -6.58 -6.31
C LEU A 70 8.39 -7.30 -7.62
N LEU A 71 8.93 -6.58 -8.61
CA LEU A 71 9.18 -7.13 -9.94
C LEU A 71 10.41 -8.04 -9.99
N ILE A 72 11.44 -7.76 -9.19
CA ILE A 72 12.72 -8.50 -9.23
C ILE A 72 12.76 -9.56 -8.13
N VAL A 73 12.32 -9.20 -6.92
CA VAL A 73 12.49 -10.03 -5.71
C VAL A 73 11.24 -10.87 -5.41
N GLY A 74 10.12 -10.58 -6.09
CA GLY A 74 8.82 -11.16 -5.76
C GLY A 74 8.78 -12.69 -5.70
N SER A 75 9.52 -13.38 -6.57
CA SER A 75 9.60 -14.84 -6.62
C SER A 75 10.82 -15.45 -5.90
N ILE A 76 11.76 -14.63 -5.41
CA ILE A 76 12.99 -15.12 -4.74
C ILE A 76 12.66 -16.02 -3.55
N SER A 77 11.61 -15.70 -2.81
CA SER A 77 11.21 -16.46 -1.62
C SER A 77 10.72 -17.89 -1.92
N ASP A 78 10.37 -18.20 -3.17
CA ASP A 78 10.07 -19.57 -3.63
C ASP A 78 11.33 -20.43 -3.74
N HIS A 79 12.48 -19.80 -3.95
CA HIS A 79 13.77 -20.46 -4.16
C HIS A 79 14.62 -20.50 -2.88
N LEU A 80 14.68 -19.41 -2.12
CA LEU A 80 15.48 -19.30 -0.91
C LEU A 80 14.72 -19.70 0.37
N GLY A 81 13.39 -19.72 0.32
CA GLY A 81 12.51 -19.87 1.48
C GLY A 81 11.90 -18.54 1.91
N ARG A 82 10.71 -18.60 2.54
CA ARG A 82 9.99 -17.39 2.99
C ARG A 82 10.76 -16.69 4.13
N ARG A 83 11.18 -17.46 5.14
CA ARG A 83 11.86 -16.93 6.34
C ARG A 83 13.13 -16.15 6.03
N PRO A 84 14.11 -16.65 5.26
CA PRO A 84 15.33 -15.92 4.96
C PRO A 84 15.07 -14.59 4.23
N VAL A 85 14.12 -14.58 3.28
CA VAL A 85 13.81 -13.35 2.52
C VAL A 85 13.11 -12.32 3.41
N ILE A 86 12.16 -12.74 4.28
CA ILE A 86 11.53 -11.85 5.25
C ILE A 86 12.57 -11.32 6.25
N PHE A 87 13.49 -12.16 6.73
CA PHE A 87 14.56 -11.75 7.63
C PHE A 87 15.46 -10.67 7.01
N VAL A 88 15.92 -10.87 5.77
CA VAL A 88 16.71 -9.87 5.05
C VAL A 88 15.90 -8.58 4.83
N SER A 89 14.63 -8.70 4.54
CA SER A 89 13.74 -7.52 4.41
C SER A 89 13.61 -6.75 5.74
N LEU A 90 13.54 -7.45 6.88
CA LEU A 90 13.55 -6.82 8.21
C LEU A 90 14.87 -6.08 8.45
N LEU A 91 16.02 -6.69 8.13
CA LEU A 91 17.33 -6.04 8.26
C LEU A 91 17.42 -4.79 7.37
N LEU A 92 16.98 -4.86 6.12
CA LEU A 92 16.95 -3.69 5.23
C LEU A 92 16.04 -2.59 5.79
N ASN A 93 14.88 -2.94 6.35
CA ASN A 93 14.00 -1.94 6.95
C ASN A 93 14.59 -1.33 8.24
N MET A 94 15.38 -2.09 9.02
CA MET A 94 16.16 -1.54 10.13
C MET A 94 17.20 -0.53 9.64
N VAL A 95 17.89 -0.82 8.53
CA VAL A 95 18.81 0.15 7.88
C VAL A 95 18.06 1.41 7.49
N ALA A 96 16.86 1.28 6.91
CA ALA A 96 16.02 2.45 6.59
C ALA A 96 15.66 3.26 7.83
N MET A 97 15.30 2.60 8.96
CA MET A 97 15.04 3.29 10.23
C MET A 97 16.28 4.03 10.75
N ALA A 98 17.46 3.40 10.66
CA ALA A 98 18.72 4.04 11.03
C ALA A 98 19.01 5.28 10.17
N LEU A 99 18.77 5.21 8.86
CA LEU A 99 18.92 6.37 7.96
C LEU A 99 17.95 7.51 8.32
N PHE A 100 16.71 7.21 8.72
CA PHE A 100 15.77 8.22 9.22
C PHE A 100 16.22 8.82 10.54
N LEU A 101 16.78 8.02 11.45
CA LEU A 101 17.31 8.49 12.74
C LEU A 101 18.51 9.42 12.59
N MET A 102 19.31 9.22 11.54
CA MET A 102 20.50 10.02 11.23
C MET A 102 20.20 11.20 10.29
N ALA A 103 18.93 11.39 9.87
CA ALA A 103 18.61 12.34 8.84
C ALA A 103 18.82 13.79 9.29
N ASP A 104 19.75 14.47 8.62
CA ASP A 104 20.07 15.89 8.75
C ASP A 104 19.63 16.74 7.54
N GLY A 105 19.00 16.08 6.54
CA GLY A 105 18.54 16.74 5.31
C GLY A 105 17.71 15.83 4.40
N PRO A 106 17.17 16.38 3.31
CA PRO A 106 16.26 15.65 2.43
C PRO A 106 16.91 14.46 1.70
N ASN A 107 18.20 14.48 1.46
CA ASN A 107 18.91 13.36 0.79
C ASN A 107 18.88 12.09 1.65
N TRP A 108 19.00 12.24 2.97
CA TRP A 108 18.85 11.11 3.92
C TRP A 108 17.45 10.53 3.87
N LEU A 109 16.42 11.39 3.80
CA LEU A 109 15.03 10.95 3.67
C LEU A 109 14.82 10.17 2.37
N ILE A 110 15.39 10.63 1.26
CA ILE A 110 15.33 9.93 -0.04
C ILE A 110 16.01 8.56 0.07
N ALA A 111 17.24 8.50 0.61
CA ALA A 111 17.97 7.24 0.78
C ALA A 111 17.20 6.26 1.67
N ALA A 112 16.70 6.74 2.82
CA ALA A 112 15.87 5.93 3.72
C ALA A 112 14.62 5.38 3.02
N ARG A 113 13.93 6.19 2.22
CA ARG A 113 12.74 5.80 1.46
C ARG A 113 13.03 4.79 0.36
N ILE A 114 14.17 4.89 -0.33
CA ILE A 114 14.60 3.89 -1.32
C ILE A 114 14.80 2.53 -0.65
N VAL A 115 15.60 2.49 0.43
CA VAL A 115 15.87 1.24 1.16
C VAL A 115 14.60 0.67 1.76
N GLN A 116 13.76 1.51 2.38
CA GLN A 116 12.47 1.13 2.95
C GLN A 116 11.52 0.55 1.90
N GLY A 117 11.40 1.21 0.74
CA GLY A 117 10.54 0.75 -0.36
C GLY A 117 10.98 -0.63 -0.84
N PHE A 118 12.26 -0.81 -1.10
CA PHE A 118 12.82 -2.09 -1.52
C PHE A 118 12.58 -3.20 -0.49
N ALA A 119 12.84 -2.92 0.79
CA ALA A 119 12.56 -3.83 1.90
C ALA A 119 11.08 -4.21 1.98
N THR A 120 10.18 -3.23 1.84
CA THR A 120 8.74 -3.46 1.92
C THR A 120 8.22 -4.29 0.75
N GLY A 121 8.72 -4.08 -0.47
CA GLY A 121 8.35 -4.87 -1.64
C GLY A 121 8.73 -6.35 -1.49
N ALA A 122 9.96 -6.63 -1.05
CA ALA A 122 10.45 -7.98 -0.78
C ALA A 122 9.67 -8.67 0.36
N ALA A 123 9.38 -7.92 1.43
CA ALA A 123 8.58 -8.42 2.54
C ALA A 123 7.13 -8.71 2.13
N ALA A 124 6.49 -7.78 1.41
CA ALA A 124 5.08 -7.90 1.03
C ALA A 124 4.82 -9.15 0.16
N SER A 125 5.68 -9.42 -0.83
CA SER A 125 5.58 -10.62 -1.66
C SER A 125 5.77 -11.90 -0.85
N SER A 126 6.83 -11.94 -0.01
CA SER A 126 7.19 -13.14 0.77
C SER A 126 6.20 -13.43 1.89
N ILE A 127 5.73 -12.40 2.61
CA ILE A 127 4.72 -12.53 3.67
C ILE A 127 3.38 -12.92 3.07
N GLY A 128 2.99 -12.28 1.95
CA GLY A 128 1.76 -12.63 1.25
C GLY A 128 1.71 -14.09 0.84
N ALA A 129 2.81 -14.60 0.27
CA ALA A 129 2.95 -16.01 -0.08
C ALA A 129 2.93 -16.92 1.16
N ALA A 130 3.66 -16.57 2.23
CA ALA A 130 3.66 -17.36 3.48
C ALA A 130 2.27 -17.46 4.12
N LEU A 131 1.49 -16.38 4.10
CA LEU A 131 0.10 -16.38 4.59
C LEU A 131 -0.80 -17.32 3.78
N VAL A 132 -0.66 -17.31 2.45
CA VAL A 132 -1.42 -18.18 1.55
C VAL A 132 -0.98 -19.63 1.67
N ASP A 133 0.33 -19.89 1.85
CA ASP A 133 0.88 -21.24 2.10
C ASP A 133 0.29 -21.86 3.39
N LEU A 134 0.01 -21.05 4.42
CA LEU A 134 -0.57 -21.52 5.68
C LEU A 134 -2.08 -21.81 5.58
N ASP A 135 -2.84 -20.92 4.96
CA ASP A 135 -4.28 -21.04 4.73
C ASP A 135 -4.66 -20.16 3.53
N PRO A 136 -4.94 -20.74 2.35
CA PRO A 136 -5.23 -19.97 1.15
C PRO A 136 -6.39 -18.97 1.30
N ALA A 137 -7.44 -19.35 2.03
CA ALA A 137 -8.64 -18.52 2.18
C ALA A 137 -8.42 -17.39 3.19
N LYS A 138 -7.97 -17.72 4.40
CA LYS A 138 -7.71 -16.74 5.45
C LYS A 138 -6.47 -15.91 5.15
N GLY A 139 -5.42 -16.52 4.61
CA GLY A 139 -4.18 -15.86 4.25
C GLY A 139 -4.38 -14.77 3.22
N SER A 140 -5.18 -15.02 2.17
CA SER A 140 -5.51 -14.00 1.16
C SER A 140 -6.26 -12.80 1.77
N VAL A 141 -7.18 -13.05 2.71
CA VAL A 141 -7.90 -11.98 3.42
C VAL A 141 -6.94 -11.19 4.31
N THR A 142 -6.12 -11.88 5.09
CA THR A 142 -5.12 -11.26 5.98
C THR A 142 -4.14 -10.42 5.19
N ASN A 143 -3.64 -10.93 4.06
CA ASN A 143 -2.73 -10.21 3.18
C ASN A 143 -3.34 -8.93 2.57
N SER A 144 -4.65 -8.88 2.41
CA SER A 144 -5.34 -7.68 1.92
C SER A 144 -5.60 -6.64 3.01
N ILE A 145 -5.74 -7.07 4.26
CA ILE A 145 -6.16 -6.19 5.38
C ILE A 145 -4.97 -5.71 6.20
N ALA A 146 -3.97 -6.56 6.47
CA ALA A 146 -2.84 -6.24 7.32
C ALA A 146 -2.04 -5.02 6.85
N PRO A 147 -1.76 -4.82 5.53
CA PRO A 147 -1.14 -3.61 5.03
C PRO A 147 -1.92 -2.33 5.35
N LEU A 148 -3.23 -2.33 5.08
CA LEU A 148 -4.10 -1.17 5.30
C LEU A 148 -4.21 -0.83 6.79
N THR A 149 -4.34 -1.86 7.65
CA THR A 149 -4.34 -1.68 9.11
C THR A 149 -2.99 -1.15 9.59
N GLY A 150 -1.89 -1.67 9.06
CA GLY A 150 -0.54 -1.18 9.34
C GLY A 150 -0.39 0.30 9.00
N MET A 151 -0.84 0.71 7.82
CA MET A 151 -0.80 2.11 7.40
C MET A 151 -1.59 3.03 8.35
N ALA A 152 -2.76 2.59 8.81
CA ALA A 152 -3.54 3.33 9.80
C ALA A 152 -2.80 3.46 11.14
N ILE A 153 -2.23 2.36 11.63
CA ILE A 153 -1.44 2.35 12.89
C ILE A 153 -0.23 3.28 12.76
N GLY A 154 0.48 3.25 11.63
CA GLY A 154 1.62 4.11 11.38
C GLY A 154 1.25 5.58 11.34
N ALA A 155 0.20 5.94 10.62
CA ALA A 155 -0.27 7.34 10.53
C ALA A 155 -0.75 7.87 11.88
N LEU A 156 -1.61 7.13 12.59
CA LEU A 156 -2.12 7.54 13.91
C LEU A 156 -1.03 7.50 14.97
N GLY A 157 -0.25 6.42 15.05
CA GLY A 157 0.80 6.25 16.04
C GLY A 157 1.87 7.33 15.91
N THR A 158 2.32 7.60 14.68
CA THR A 158 3.25 8.71 14.43
C THR A 158 2.65 10.06 14.83
N SER A 159 1.40 10.32 14.44
CA SER A 159 0.74 11.59 14.78
C SER A 159 0.57 11.77 16.28
N ALA A 160 0.28 10.71 17.02
CA ALA A 160 0.22 10.72 18.48
C ALA A 160 1.60 10.99 19.10
N LEU A 161 2.65 10.34 18.59
CA LEU A 161 4.02 10.59 19.05
C LEU A 161 4.46 12.02 18.74
N VAL A 162 4.11 12.55 17.57
CA VAL A 162 4.40 13.95 17.20
C VAL A 162 3.70 14.94 18.12
N GLN A 163 2.48 14.62 18.55
CA GLN A 163 1.68 15.54 19.37
C GLN A 163 2.01 15.49 20.85
N TYR A 164 2.37 14.33 21.40
CA TYR A 164 2.48 14.13 22.85
C TYR A 164 3.86 13.70 23.33
N ALA A 165 4.76 13.24 22.46
CA ALA A 165 6.05 12.71 22.85
C ALA A 165 7.19 13.70 22.54
N PRO A 166 8.30 13.65 23.31
CA PRO A 166 9.50 14.42 23.00
C PRO A 166 10.22 13.84 21.76
N ALA A 167 10.98 14.68 21.06
CA ALA A 167 11.81 14.31 19.92
C ALA A 167 11.08 13.39 18.88
N PRO A 168 9.95 13.83 18.30
CA PRO A 168 9.09 12.99 17.50
C PRO A 168 9.79 12.44 16.26
N MET A 169 10.69 13.19 15.63
CA MET A 169 11.47 12.73 14.46
C MET A 169 12.42 11.57 14.81
N PHE A 170 12.80 11.41 16.08
CA PHE A 170 13.63 10.31 16.54
C PHE A 170 12.78 9.13 17.04
N LEU A 171 11.82 9.41 17.94
CA LEU A 171 11.10 8.37 18.68
C LEU A 171 10.27 7.45 17.79
N VAL A 172 9.65 7.99 16.74
CA VAL A 172 8.88 7.21 15.77
C VAL A 172 9.72 6.08 15.14
N TYR A 173 10.92 6.41 14.70
CA TYR A 173 11.81 5.44 14.06
C TYR A 173 12.49 4.51 15.06
N ALA A 174 12.81 5.00 16.25
CA ALA A 174 13.37 4.17 17.33
C ALA A 174 12.37 3.09 17.78
N VAL A 175 11.10 3.43 18.00
CA VAL A 175 10.05 2.45 18.34
C VAL A 175 9.87 1.43 17.21
N THR A 176 9.83 1.90 15.95
CA THR A 176 9.71 1.01 14.80
C THR A 176 10.92 0.07 14.69
N LEU A 177 12.13 0.58 14.93
CA LEU A 177 13.37 -0.21 14.94
C LEU A 177 13.32 -1.32 15.99
N VAL A 178 12.87 -1.03 17.20
CA VAL A 178 12.71 -2.03 18.26
C VAL A 178 11.74 -3.14 17.85
N LEU A 179 10.61 -2.78 17.23
CA LEU A 179 9.65 -3.77 16.72
C LEU A 179 10.27 -4.64 15.61
N LEU A 180 11.03 -4.05 14.69
CA LEU A 180 11.70 -4.78 13.63
C LEU A 180 12.77 -5.74 14.17
N VAL A 181 13.54 -5.32 15.19
CA VAL A 181 14.52 -6.19 15.88
C VAL A 181 13.82 -7.38 16.53
N ALA A 182 12.75 -7.12 17.28
CA ALA A 182 11.97 -8.20 17.90
C ALA A 182 11.45 -9.19 16.85
N GLN A 183 10.91 -8.71 15.73
CA GLN A 183 10.44 -9.56 14.64
C GLN A 183 11.57 -10.31 13.94
N ALA A 184 12.76 -9.72 13.78
CA ALA A 184 13.93 -10.38 13.20
C ALA A 184 14.45 -11.53 14.09
N ILE A 185 14.29 -11.41 15.40
CA ILE A 185 14.60 -12.49 16.34
C ILE A 185 13.52 -13.57 16.28
N LEU A 186 12.25 -13.17 16.35
CA LEU A 186 11.10 -14.08 16.42
C LEU A 186 10.87 -14.89 15.13
N ILE A 187 11.29 -14.39 13.96
CA ILE A 187 11.10 -15.09 12.67
C ILE A 187 11.69 -16.49 12.69
N TRP A 188 12.77 -16.72 13.46
CA TRP A 188 13.44 -18.01 13.55
C TRP A 188 12.65 -19.05 14.35
N ALA A 189 11.70 -18.62 15.19
CA ALA A 189 10.76 -19.49 15.88
C ALA A 189 9.56 -19.89 15.00
N ILE A 190 9.35 -19.19 13.88
CA ILE A 190 8.24 -19.45 12.95
C ILE A 190 8.63 -20.52 11.93
N PRO A 191 7.73 -21.48 11.58
CA PRO A 191 8.03 -22.50 10.61
C PRO A 191 8.27 -21.94 9.19
N GLU A 192 9.19 -22.57 8.43
CA GLU A 192 9.29 -22.33 6.99
C GLU A 192 8.06 -22.94 6.29
N THR A 193 7.43 -22.17 5.41
CA THR A 193 6.16 -22.57 4.78
C THR A 193 6.35 -23.14 3.37
N THR A 194 7.51 -22.93 2.76
CA THR A 194 7.78 -23.39 1.39
C THR A 194 8.94 -24.34 1.29
N ARG A 195 8.93 -25.20 0.27
CA ARG A 195 10.10 -26.02 -0.13
C ARG A 195 10.89 -25.23 -1.17
N ARG A 196 12.20 -25.10 -0.95
CA ARG A 196 13.12 -24.43 -1.87
C ARG A 196 13.09 -25.09 -3.24
N ARG A 197 13.06 -24.28 -4.29
CA ARG A 197 13.09 -24.72 -5.70
C ARG A 197 14.43 -24.29 -6.33
N ALA A 198 14.90 -25.06 -7.31
CA ALA A 198 16.03 -24.65 -8.15
C ALA A 198 15.60 -23.54 -9.13
N GLY A 199 16.58 -22.76 -9.68
CA GLY A 199 16.28 -21.77 -10.71
C GLY A 199 16.22 -20.31 -10.22
N LEU A 200 16.89 -19.98 -9.09
CA LEU A 200 16.91 -18.63 -8.51
C LEU A 200 17.26 -17.53 -9.52
N LEU A 201 18.32 -17.70 -10.32
CA LEU A 201 18.76 -16.68 -11.27
C LEU A 201 17.73 -16.42 -12.40
N ALA A 202 17.03 -17.46 -12.82
CA ALA A 202 15.96 -17.32 -13.81
C ALA A 202 14.75 -16.55 -13.26
N SER A 203 14.47 -16.70 -11.97
CA SER A 203 13.35 -16.05 -11.30
C SER A 203 13.55 -14.54 -11.07
N LEU A 204 14.76 -14.03 -11.22
CA LEU A 204 15.06 -12.59 -11.11
C LEU A 204 14.64 -11.80 -12.36
N LYS A 205 14.30 -12.46 -13.47
CA LYS A 205 13.77 -11.77 -14.65
C LYS A 205 12.32 -11.38 -14.39
N PRO A 206 11.99 -10.07 -14.44
CA PRO A 206 10.62 -9.64 -14.29
C PRO A 206 9.72 -10.26 -15.38
N GLU A 207 8.71 -10.97 -14.98
CA GLU A 207 7.67 -11.41 -15.90
C GLU A 207 6.54 -10.39 -15.90
N VAL A 208 6.41 -9.67 -17.01
CA VAL A 208 5.34 -8.69 -17.22
C VAL A 208 4.58 -9.08 -18.48
N THR A 209 3.41 -9.69 -18.29
CA THR A 209 2.62 -10.19 -19.42
C THR A 209 1.15 -9.94 -19.17
N VAL A 210 0.44 -9.46 -20.18
CA VAL A 210 -1.02 -9.34 -20.14
C VAL A 210 -1.61 -10.34 -21.10
N PRO A 211 -2.17 -11.46 -20.61
CA PRO A 211 -2.80 -12.46 -21.45
C PRO A 211 -3.91 -11.86 -22.31
N PRO A 212 -4.08 -12.29 -23.58
CA PRO A 212 -5.09 -11.71 -24.48
C PRO A 212 -6.50 -11.68 -23.91
N GLN A 213 -6.89 -12.74 -23.18
CA GLN A 213 -8.19 -12.86 -22.54
C GLN A 213 -8.41 -11.86 -21.38
N ALA A 214 -7.35 -11.42 -20.70
CA ALA A 214 -7.42 -10.45 -19.60
C ALA A 214 -7.30 -9.00 -20.08
N ARG A 215 -6.71 -8.78 -21.26
CA ARG A 215 -6.33 -7.43 -21.77
C ARG A 215 -7.52 -6.46 -21.80
N ARG A 216 -8.66 -6.91 -22.33
CA ARG A 216 -9.87 -6.06 -22.45
C ARG A 216 -10.39 -5.63 -21.06
N THR A 217 -10.45 -6.57 -20.12
CA THR A 217 -10.91 -6.29 -18.74
C THR A 217 -9.95 -5.38 -18.01
N LEU A 218 -8.63 -5.63 -18.12
CA LEU A 218 -7.61 -4.79 -17.52
C LEU A 218 -7.70 -3.35 -18.04
N LEU A 219 -7.78 -3.15 -19.37
CA LEU A 219 -7.92 -1.82 -19.97
C LEU A 219 -9.19 -1.10 -19.54
N ALA A 220 -10.32 -1.80 -19.44
CA ALA A 220 -11.58 -1.21 -18.98
C ALA A 220 -11.52 -0.78 -17.50
N LEU A 221 -10.75 -1.49 -16.66
CA LEU A 221 -10.56 -1.17 -15.24
C LEU A 221 -9.43 -0.14 -15.00
N THR A 222 -8.56 0.09 -15.99
CA THR A 222 -7.41 1.00 -15.89
C THR A 222 -7.76 2.38 -15.33
N PRO A 223 -8.78 3.10 -15.83
CA PRO A 223 -9.10 4.42 -15.30
C PRO A 223 -9.51 4.40 -13.82
N ILE A 224 -10.28 3.38 -13.42
CA ILE A 224 -10.70 3.21 -12.01
C ILE A 224 -9.47 2.88 -11.15
N ASN A 225 -8.56 2.03 -11.65
CA ASN A 225 -7.33 1.70 -10.94
C ASN A 225 -6.43 2.93 -10.75
N ILE A 226 -6.28 3.76 -11.80
CA ILE A 226 -5.56 5.03 -11.70
C ILE A 226 -6.19 5.93 -10.65
N ALA A 227 -7.51 6.10 -10.65
CA ALA A 227 -8.25 6.91 -9.69
C ALA A 227 -8.02 6.45 -8.23
N VAL A 228 -8.10 5.13 -7.99
CA VAL A 228 -7.89 4.50 -6.67
C VAL A 228 -6.49 4.78 -6.13
N TRP A 229 -5.46 4.52 -6.94
CA TRP A 229 -4.08 4.65 -6.51
C TRP A 229 -3.62 6.11 -6.45
N ALA A 230 -4.11 6.96 -7.35
CA ALA A 230 -3.88 8.39 -7.29
C ALA A 230 -4.43 9.00 -6.00
N LEU A 231 -5.66 8.63 -5.61
CA LEU A 231 -6.24 9.07 -4.34
C LEU A 231 -5.38 8.63 -3.15
N ALA A 232 -4.94 7.38 -3.11
CA ALA A 232 -4.08 6.87 -2.04
C ALA A 232 -2.74 7.62 -1.98
N GLY A 233 -2.11 7.91 -3.13
CA GLY A 233 -0.87 8.67 -3.22
C GLY A 233 -1.02 10.10 -2.72
N PHE A 234 -2.10 10.77 -3.08
CA PHE A 234 -2.43 12.12 -2.60
C PHE A 234 -2.58 12.14 -1.07
N TYR A 235 -3.31 11.17 -0.51
CA TYR A 235 -3.54 11.08 0.92
C TYR A 235 -2.26 10.88 1.72
N LEU A 236 -1.39 9.99 1.28
CA LEU A 236 -0.15 9.66 2.00
C LEU A 236 0.96 10.69 1.81
N SER A 237 0.85 11.56 0.80
CA SER A 237 1.86 12.59 0.54
C SER A 237 1.45 13.98 1.03
N LEU A 238 0.23 14.45 0.73
CA LEU A 238 -0.13 15.86 0.88
C LEU A 238 -1.28 16.15 1.87
N VAL A 239 -2.15 15.17 2.19
CA VAL A 239 -3.35 15.42 3.02
C VAL A 239 -3.03 15.99 4.41
N PRO A 240 -1.99 15.59 5.15
CA PRO A 240 -1.69 16.27 6.42
C PRO A 240 -1.41 17.78 6.27
N SER A 241 -0.74 18.18 5.18
CA SER A 241 -0.51 19.57 4.84
C SER A 241 -1.78 20.28 4.41
N LEU A 242 -2.59 19.65 3.57
CA LEU A 242 -3.91 20.14 3.16
C LEU A 242 -4.81 20.43 4.38
N VAL A 243 -4.98 19.46 5.28
CA VAL A 243 -5.80 19.59 6.48
C VAL A 243 -5.37 20.79 7.30
N SER A 244 -4.08 20.92 7.53
CA SER A 244 -3.53 22.01 8.32
C SER A 244 -3.76 23.39 7.68
N THR A 245 -3.61 23.50 6.36
CA THR A 245 -3.78 24.78 5.65
C THR A 245 -5.23 25.19 5.48
N THR A 246 -6.14 24.24 5.22
CA THR A 246 -7.54 24.52 4.95
C THR A 246 -8.37 24.68 6.22
N THR A 247 -8.10 23.89 7.28
CA THR A 247 -8.89 23.94 8.53
C THR A 247 -8.23 24.77 9.62
N GLY A 248 -7.00 25.25 9.42
CA GLY A 248 -6.23 25.94 10.46
C GLY A 248 -5.76 25.05 11.61
N SER A 249 -6.09 23.75 11.58
CA SER A 249 -5.69 22.82 12.63
C SER A 249 -4.20 22.51 12.54
N THR A 250 -3.46 22.84 13.58
CA THR A 250 -2.04 22.52 13.69
C THR A 250 -1.79 21.20 14.40
N ALA A 251 -2.83 20.56 14.95
CA ALA A 251 -2.73 19.29 15.68
C ALA A 251 -2.37 18.11 14.74
N PRO A 252 -1.22 17.47 14.89
CA PRO A 252 -0.78 16.37 14.05
C PRO A 252 -1.77 15.20 13.99
N LEU A 253 -2.46 14.92 15.11
CA LEU A 253 -3.49 13.88 15.18
C LEU A 253 -4.65 14.10 14.22
N VAL A 254 -5.00 15.35 13.90
CA VAL A 254 -6.09 15.63 12.94
C VAL A 254 -5.67 15.16 11.54
N GLY A 255 -4.48 15.53 11.08
CA GLY A 255 -3.96 15.08 9.78
C GLY A 255 -3.79 13.56 9.71
N GLY A 256 -3.24 12.95 10.77
CA GLY A 256 -3.07 11.50 10.85
C GLY A 256 -4.38 10.73 10.93
N SER A 257 -5.41 11.28 11.62
CA SER A 257 -6.73 10.65 11.68
C SER A 257 -7.43 10.63 10.31
N VAL A 258 -7.24 11.68 9.51
CA VAL A 258 -7.76 11.72 8.13
C VAL A 258 -7.09 10.63 7.27
N VAL A 259 -5.77 10.48 7.36
CA VAL A 259 -5.07 9.40 6.64
C VAL A 259 -5.50 8.01 7.12
N ALA A 260 -5.61 7.83 8.43
CA ALA A 260 -6.04 6.56 9.02
C ALA A 260 -7.50 6.23 8.68
N ALA A 261 -8.39 7.21 8.63
CA ALA A 261 -9.79 7.02 8.23
C ALA A 261 -9.90 6.40 6.83
N LEU A 262 -9.07 6.84 5.87
CA LEU A 262 -9.03 6.25 4.53
C LEU A 262 -8.69 4.75 4.58
N THR A 263 -7.60 4.41 5.26
CA THR A 263 -7.05 3.05 5.26
C THR A 263 -7.84 2.10 6.15
N VAL A 264 -8.36 2.55 7.29
CA VAL A 264 -9.27 1.76 8.16
C VAL A 264 -10.57 1.44 7.42
N SER A 265 -11.17 2.44 6.77
CA SER A 265 -12.39 2.23 6.00
C SER A 265 -12.16 1.28 4.83
N ALA A 266 -11.02 1.40 4.12
CA ALA A 266 -10.63 0.47 3.07
C ALA A 266 -10.46 -0.96 3.60
N ALA A 267 -9.74 -1.16 4.72
CA ALA A 267 -9.56 -2.47 5.34
C ALA A 267 -10.89 -3.10 5.77
N THR A 268 -11.75 -2.30 6.41
CA THR A 268 -13.07 -2.73 6.89
C THR A 268 -13.96 -3.18 5.73
N THR A 269 -14.02 -2.40 4.66
CA THR A 269 -14.88 -2.73 3.51
C THR A 269 -14.34 -3.89 2.69
N VAL A 270 -13.02 -4.06 2.55
CA VAL A 270 -12.40 -5.27 2.00
C VAL A 270 -12.84 -6.50 2.80
N PHE A 271 -12.81 -6.42 4.14
CA PHE A 271 -13.24 -7.52 5.00
C PHE A 271 -14.73 -7.81 4.87
N LEU A 272 -15.59 -6.81 4.91
CA LEU A 272 -17.05 -6.99 4.83
C LEU A 272 -17.50 -7.54 3.48
N LEU A 273 -16.89 -7.06 2.39
CA LEU A 273 -17.27 -7.45 1.03
C LEU A 273 -16.43 -8.61 0.45
N ARG A 274 -15.58 -9.24 1.27
CA ARG A 274 -14.70 -10.34 0.84
C ARG A 274 -15.42 -11.56 0.22
N LYS A 275 -16.71 -11.74 0.51
CA LYS A 275 -17.53 -12.84 -0.04
C LYS A 275 -18.46 -12.41 -1.19
N LYS A 276 -18.53 -11.11 -1.50
CA LYS A 276 -19.41 -10.59 -2.56
C LYS A 276 -18.77 -10.74 -3.94
N ILE A 277 -19.59 -10.83 -4.97
CA ILE A 277 -19.12 -10.92 -6.36
C ILE A 277 -18.45 -9.61 -6.81
N ALA A 278 -17.52 -9.73 -7.78
CA ALA A 278 -16.73 -8.59 -8.26
C ALA A 278 -17.62 -7.44 -8.80
N ALA A 279 -18.72 -7.73 -9.48
CA ALA A 279 -19.62 -6.69 -10.02
C ALA A 279 -20.28 -5.86 -8.92
N THR A 280 -20.76 -6.49 -7.83
CA THR A 280 -21.36 -5.78 -6.69
C THR A 280 -20.32 -4.94 -5.96
N THR A 281 -19.13 -5.50 -5.72
CA THR A 281 -18.02 -4.77 -5.09
C THR A 281 -17.59 -3.56 -5.92
N LEU A 282 -17.52 -3.71 -7.24
CA LEU A 282 -17.13 -2.62 -8.14
C LEU A 282 -18.17 -1.48 -8.15
N THR A 283 -19.46 -1.83 -8.26
CA THR A 283 -20.54 -0.82 -8.23
C THR A 283 -20.54 -0.07 -6.91
N PHE A 284 -20.46 -0.77 -5.79
CA PHE A 284 -20.36 -0.15 -4.48
C PHE A 284 -19.12 0.75 -4.36
N GLY A 285 -17.96 0.25 -4.82
CA GLY A 285 -16.70 0.99 -4.78
C GLY A 285 -16.73 2.28 -5.60
N ILE A 286 -17.31 2.24 -6.81
CA ILE A 286 -17.47 3.42 -7.67
C ILE A 286 -18.37 4.45 -7.00
N SER A 287 -19.54 4.02 -6.49
CA SER A 287 -20.51 4.92 -5.86
C SER A 287 -19.96 5.59 -4.60
N THR A 288 -19.33 4.80 -3.72
CA THR A 288 -18.74 5.35 -2.48
C THR A 288 -17.53 6.23 -2.75
N MET A 289 -16.68 5.88 -3.74
CA MET A 289 -15.57 6.72 -4.12
C MET A 289 -16.02 8.08 -4.68
N THR A 290 -17.03 8.09 -5.56
CA THR A 290 -17.61 9.32 -6.11
C THR A 290 -18.22 10.19 -5.00
N LEU A 291 -19.07 9.61 -4.16
CA LEU A 291 -19.69 10.33 -3.04
C LEU A 291 -18.64 10.86 -2.05
N GLY A 292 -17.66 10.03 -1.72
CA GLY A 292 -16.59 10.40 -0.79
C GLY A 292 -15.78 11.58 -1.29
N ILE A 293 -15.41 11.59 -2.59
CA ILE A 293 -14.66 12.70 -3.19
C ILE A 293 -15.46 14.00 -3.15
N LEU A 294 -16.74 13.97 -3.51
CA LEU A 294 -17.61 15.15 -3.42
C LEU A 294 -17.72 15.67 -1.98
N THR A 295 -17.84 14.76 -1.00
CA THR A 295 -17.88 15.12 0.42
C THR A 295 -16.53 15.68 0.92
N ILE A 296 -15.38 15.15 0.42
CA ILE A 296 -14.05 15.68 0.75
C ILE A 296 -13.91 17.12 0.24
N VAL A 297 -14.29 17.39 -1.01
CA VAL A 297 -14.25 18.73 -1.59
C VAL A 297 -15.12 19.68 -0.76
N ALA A 298 -16.35 19.28 -0.42
CA ALA A 298 -17.20 20.08 0.45
C ALA A 298 -16.55 20.37 1.81
N GLY A 299 -15.91 19.34 2.43
CA GLY A 299 -15.21 19.48 3.72
C GLY A 299 -14.02 20.45 3.66
N VAL A 300 -13.30 20.45 2.53
CA VAL A 300 -12.17 21.37 2.29
C VAL A 300 -12.68 22.81 2.16
N HIS A 301 -13.69 23.06 1.34
CA HIS A 301 -14.24 24.42 1.12
C HIS A 301 -14.98 25.00 2.34
N ILE A 302 -15.65 24.15 3.13
CA ILE A 302 -16.33 24.58 4.37
C ILE A 302 -15.33 24.65 5.55
N ALA A 303 -14.09 24.18 5.34
CA ALA A 303 -13.02 24.11 6.38
C ALA A 303 -13.46 23.29 7.62
N GLN A 304 -14.25 22.24 7.44
CA GLN A 304 -14.79 21.41 8.52
C GLN A 304 -14.14 20.02 8.57
N VAL A 305 -13.33 19.77 9.60
CA VAL A 305 -12.65 18.48 9.83
C VAL A 305 -13.63 17.30 9.88
N PRO A 306 -14.78 17.35 10.58
CA PRO A 306 -15.72 16.22 10.61
C PRO A 306 -16.25 15.83 9.23
N ILE A 307 -16.57 16.81 8.36
CA ILE A 307 -17.04 16.56 7.00
C ILE A 307 -15.92 15.91 6.16
N LEU A 308 -14.70 16.39 6.32
CA LEU A 308 -13.52 15.85 5.63
C LEU A 308 -13.25 14.40 6.06
N ILE A 309 -13.37 14.07 7.35
CA ILE A 309 -13.24 12.69 7.85
C ILE A 309 -14.38 11.82 7.33
N ALA A 310 -15.62 12.30 7.34
CA ALA A 310 -16.76 11.57 6.79
C ALA A 310 -16.57 11.24 5.30
N GLY A 311 -16.18 12.24 4.50
CA GLY A 311 -15.86 12.05 3.08
C GLY A 311 -14.71 11.06 2.87
N THR A 312 -13.69 11.12 3.73
CA THR A 312 -12.54 10.22 3.69
C THR A 312 -12.94 8.78 4.02
N LEU A 313 -13.80 8.56 5.01
CA LEU A 313 -14.32 7.22 5.33
C LEU A 313 -15.11 6.64 4.15
N ILE A 314 -15.95 7.47 3.51
CA ILE A 314 -16.72 7.06 2.34
C ILE A 314 -15.80 6.76 1.14
N ALA A 315 -14.82 7.62 0.86
CA ALA A 315 -13.84 7.41 -0.21
C ALA A 315 -12.94 6.19 0.04
N GLY A 316 -12.55 5.97 1.30
CA GLY A 316 -11.77 4.80 1.72
C GLY A 316 -12.51 3.49 1.48
N ALA A 317 -13.82 3.46 1.75
CA ALA A 317 -14.68 2.33 1.38
C ALA A 317 -14.61 2.04 -0.12
N GLY A 318 -14.64 3.09 -0.94
CA GLY A 318 -14.48 3.01 -2.39
C GLY A 318 -13.10 2.51 -2.82
N LEU A 319 -12.05 3.00 -2.17
CA LEU A 319 -10.68 2.61 -2.44
C LEU A 319 -10.47 1.09 -2.24
N GLY A 320 -10.81 0.59 -1.07
CA GLY A 320 -10.61 -0.83 -0.74
C GLY A 320 -11.44 -1.76 -1.62
N THR A 321 -12.68 -1.40 -1.90
CA THR A 321 -13.58 -2.24 -2.69
C THR A 321 -13.28 -2.23 -4.18
N ASN A 322 -12.85 -1.11 -4.77
CA ASN A 322 -12.42 -1.04 -6.16
C ASN A 322 -11.15 -1.86 -6.39
N PHE A 323 -10.17 -1.79 -5.47
CA PHE A 323 -8.98 -2.64 -5.51
C PHE A 323 -9.36 -4.13 -5.47
N LEU A 324 -10.20 -4.55 -4.52
CA LEU A 324 -10.67 -5.91 -4.39
C LEU A 324 -11.41 -6.39 -5.66
N ALA A 325 -12.28 -5.54 -6.21
CA ALA A 325 -13.04 -5.83 -7.42
C ALA A 325 -12.13 -5.97 -8.66
N ALA A 326 -11.13 -5.10 -8.80
CA ALA A 326 -10.20 -5.16 -9.92
C ALA A 326 -9.42 -6.48 -9.94
N VAL A 327 -8.78 -6.85 -8.82
CA VAL A 327 -8.03 -8.10 -8.71
C VAL A 327 -8.92 -9.31 -8.98
N ARG A 328 -10.13 -9.34 -8.44
CA ARG A 328 -11.10 -10.43 -8.67
C ARG A 328 -11.64 -10.50 -10.09
N SER A 329 -11.64 -9.41 -10.82
CA SER A 329 -12.08 -9.37 -12.19
C SER A 329 -11.02 -9.86 -13.18
N ILE A 330 -9.73 -9.64 -12.88
CA ILE A 330 -8.64 -9.97 -13.80
C ILE A 330 -8.00 -11.33 -13.51
N MET A 331 -7.81 -11.71 -12.23
CA MET A 331 -7.09 -12.94 -11.86
C MET A 331 -7.73 -14.23 -12.38
N PRO A 332 -9.07 -14.42 -12.39
CA PRO A 332 -9.69 -15.62 -12.94
C PRO A 332 -9.53 -15.78 -14.46
N LEU A 333 -9.18 -14.69 -15.17
CA LEU A 333 -8.98 -14.70 -16.62
C LEU A 333 -7.60 -15.23 -17.02
N ALA A 334 -6.64 -15.28 -16.09
CA ALA A 334 -5.29 -15.75 -16.33
C ALA A 334 -5.15 -17.25 -15.93
N LYS A 335 -4.46 -18.02 -16.76
CA LYS A 335 -4.03 -19.37 -16.42
C LYS A 335 -3.04 -19.32 -15.24
N PRO A 336 -2.85 -20.42 -14.50
CA PRO A 336 -1.95 -20.44 -13.34
C PRO A 336 -0.53 -19.92 -13.63
N ASP A 337 0.03 -20.26 -14.79
CA ASP A 337 1.33 -19.83 -15.28
C ASP A 337 1.40 -18.36 -15.74
N GLU A 338 0.26 -17.77 -16.12
CA GLU A 338 0.16 -16.38 -16.58
C GLU A 338 -0.10 -15.38 -15.43
N ARG A 339 -0.50 -15.86 -14.24
CA ARG A 339 -0.97 -14.99 -13.13
C ARG A 339 0.11 -14.06 -12.60
N ALA A 340 1.35 -14.54 -12.50
CA ALA A 340 2.47 -13.74 -12.04
C ALA A 340 2.70 -12.53 -12.97
N GLY A 341 2.77 -12.76 -14.27
CA GLY A 341 2.95 -11.71 -15.26
C GLY A 341 1.81 -10.69 -15.29
N LEU A 342 0.56 -11.14 -15.17
CA LEU A 342 -0.62 -10.26 -15.11
C LEU A 342 -0.62 -9.41 -13.83
N LEU A 343 -0.26 -10.00 -12.69
CA LEU A 343 -0.18 -9.28 -11.44
C LEU A 343 0.94 -8.22 -11.45
N SER A 344 2.08 -8.55 -12.07
CA SER A 344 3.18 -7.60 -12.29
C SER A 344 2.72 -6.40 -13.14
N ALA A 345 2.02 -6.65 -14.25
CA ALA A 345 1.47 -5.59 -15.09
C ALA A 345 0.47 -4.71 -14.32
N TYR A 346 -0.38 -5.31 -13.51
CA TYR A 346 -1.33 -4.60 -12.64
C TYR A 346 -0.60 -3.74 -11.59
N TYR A 347 0.44 -4.26 -10.94
CA TYR A 347 1.22 -3.50 -9.96
C TYR A 347 2.03 -2.36 -10.59
N ILE A 348 2.60 -2.55 -11.78
CA ILE A 348 3.26 -1.45 -12.51
C ILE A 348 2.28 -0.29 -12.70
N GLN A 349 1.10 -0.58 -13.24
CA GLN A 349 0.05 0.42 -13.42
C GLN A 349 -0.33 1.08 -12.09
N SER A 350 -0.50 0.30 -11.04
CA SER A 350 -0.92 0.75 -9.71
C SER A 350 0.11 1.68 -9.08
N TYR A 351 1.38 1.27 -9.01
CA TYR A 351 2.42 2.07 -8.38
C TYR A 351 2.83 3.30 -9.19
N LEU A 352 2.75 3.25 -10.53
CA LEU A 352 2.88 4.44 -11.36
C LEU A 352 1.73 5.43 -11.09
N SER A 353 0.50 4.95 -10.95
CA SER A 353 -0.67 5.75 -10.61
C SER A 353 -0.65 6.29 -9.17
N PHE A 354 0.09 5.63 -8.28
CA PHE A 354 0.33 6.06 -6.91
C PHE A 354 1.35 7.19 -6.81
N SER A 355 2.37 7.15 -7.68
CA SER A 355 3.56 8.02 -7.59
C SER A 355 3.46 9.23 -8.50
N LEU A 356 3.19 9.04 -9.80
CA LEU A 356 3.22 10.13 -10.78
C LEU A 356 2.16 11.20 -10.50
N PRO A 357 0.87 10.86 -10.24
CA PRO A 357 -0.11 11.88 -9.88
C PRO A 357 0.22 12.58 -8.55
N ALA A 358 0.83 11.89 -7.58
CA ALA A 358 1.25 12.51 -6.33
C ALA A 358 2.35 13.56 -6.55
N ILE A 359 3.34 13.28 -7.43
CA ILE A 359 4.36 14.25 -7.82
C ILE A 359 3.71 15.45 -8.51
N LEU A 360 2.79 15.21 -9.45
CA LEU A 360 2.05 16.29 -10.12
C LEU A 360 1.26 17.14 -9.11
N ALA A 361 0.63 16.54 -8.13
CA ALA A 361 -0.05 17.25 -7.05
C ALA A 361 0.91 18.11 -6.21
N GLY A 362 2.16 17.66 -6.01
CA GLY A 362 3.20 18.46 -5.38
C GLY A 362 3.56 19.73 -6.16
N PHE A 363 3.68 19.63 -7.48
CA PHE A 363 3.87 20.81 -8.35
C PHE A 363 2.65 21.74 -8.34
N LEU A 364 1.44 21.18 -8.44
CA LEU A 364 0.21 21.96 -8.38
C LEU A 364 0.08 22.69 -7.03
N SER A 365 0.33 22.01 -5.90
CA SER A 365 0.22 22.64 -4.59
C SER A 365 1.19 23.80 -4.37
N LYS A 366 2.35 23.75 -5.04
CA LYS A 366 3.29 24.88 -5.07
C LYS A 366 2.81 26.04 -5.96
N ALA A 367 2.13 25.71 -7.07
CA ALA A 367 1.72 26.70 -8.07
C ALA A 367 0.41 27.41 -7.70
N VAL A 368 -0.60 26.66 -7.25
CA VAL A 368 -1.97 27.16 -7.03
C VAL A 368 -2.48 26.99 -5.58
N GLY A 369 -1.71 26.33 -4.71
CA GLY A 369 -2.14 26.07 -3.34
C GLY A 369 -2.81 24.71 -3.16
N TYR A 370 -3.09 24.33 -1.89
CA TYR A 370 -3.61 23.00 -1.56
C TYR A 370 -5.10 22.83 -1.89
N THR A 371 -5.91 23.87 -1.72
CA THR A 371 -7.36 23.84 -1.97
C THR A 371 -7.63 23.61 -3.46
N GLU A 372 -7.07 24.44 -4.32
CA GLU A 372 -7.21 24.37 -5.79
C GLU A 372 -6.62 23.07 -6.33
N THR A 373 -5.50 22.61 -5.75
CA THR A 373 -4.93 21.30 -6.09
C THR A 373 -5.93 20.18 -5.78
N THR A 374 -6.64 20.25 -4.65
CA THR A 374 -7.64 19.27 -4.28
C THR A 374 -8.81 19.26 -5.26
N ASP A 375 -9.26 20.41 -5.70
CA ASP A 375 -10.34 20.54 -6.69
C ASP A 375 -9.96 19.95 -8.04
N ILE A 376 -8.77 20.32 -8.57
CA ILE A 376 -8.23 19.77 -9.83
C ILE A 376 -8.11 18.25 -9.73
N TYR A 377 -7.61 17.76 -8.60
CA TYR A 377 -7.40 16.35 -8.36
C TYR A 377 -8.73 15.58 -8.23
N ALA A 378 -9.71 16.16 -7.55
CA ALA A 378 -11.06 15.60 -7.43
C ALA A 378 -11.74 15.49 -8.80
N VAL A 379 -11.69 16.55 -9.62
CA VAL A 379 -12.22 16.53 -10.99
C VAL A 379 -11.54 15.45 -11.83
N ALA A 380 -10.20 15.36 -11.79
CA ALA A 380 -9.47 14.34 -12.53
C ALA A 380 -9.88 12.91 -12.12
N ILE A 381 -10.00 12.65 -10.82
CA ILE A 381 -10.45 11.34 -10.30
C ILE A 381 -11.89 11.04 -10.74
N LEU A 382 -12.80 11.98 -10.66
CA LEU A 382 -14.19 11.79 -11.08
C LEU A 382 -14.31 11.51 -12.59
N LEU A 383 -13.51 12.19 -13.43
CA LEU A 383 -13.43 11.92 -14.85
C LEU A 383 -12.86 10.52 -15.14
N LEU A 384 -11.83 10.09 -14.40
CA LEU A 384 -11.29 8.74 -14.51
C LEU A 384 -12.34 7.68 -14.11
N VAL A 385 -13.04 7.88 -13.01
CA VAL A 385 -14.11 6.97 -12.58
C VAL A 385 -15.22 6.90 -13.62
N GLY A 386 -15.67 8.07 -14.13
CA GLY A 386 -16.69 8.15 -15.19
C GLY A 386 -16.26 7.43 -16.47
N SER A 387 -15.03 7.66 -16.94
CA SER A 387 -14.50 7.00 -18.13
C SER A 387 -14.41 5.46 -17.95
N GLY A 388 -14.03 4.99 -16.76
CA GLY A 388 -14.03 3.57 -16.45
C GLY A 388 -15.43 2.95 -16.48
N VAL A 389 -16.44 3.64 -15.94
CA VAL A 389 -17.84 3.20 -16.02
C VAL A 389 -18.31 3.08 -17.48
N LEU A 390 -17.99 4.07 -18.31
CA LEU A 390 -18.33 4.05 -19.74
C LEU A 390 -17.64 2.89 -20.46
N ALA A 391 -16.35 2.65 -20.20
CA ALA A 391 -15.59 1.55 -20.78
C ALA A 391 -16.19 0.17 -20.41
N LEU A 392 -16.59 -0.01 -19.15
CA LEU A 392 -17.22 -1.25 -18.67
C LEU A 392 -18.60 -1.47 -19.31
N ARG A 393 -19.42 -0.42 -19.46
CA ARG A 393 -20.74 -0.48 -20.14
C ARG A 393 -20.60 -0.81 -21.63
N ALA A 394 -19.65 -0.19 -22.32
CA ALA A 394 -19.38 -0.48 -23.75
C ALA A 394 -18.91 -1.93 -23.95
N GLY A 395 -18.13 -2.45 -23.01
CA GLY A 395 -17.69 -3.83 -22.99
C GLY A 395 -18.84 -4.84 -22.88
N ARG A 396 -19.82 -4.59 -22.02
CA ARG A 396 -21.01 -5.44 -21.85
C ARG A 396 -21.92 -5.44 -23.09
N LYS A 397 -22.15 -4.28 -23.70
CA LYS A 397 -22.99 -4.19 -24.92
C LYS A 397 -22.42 -5.00 -26.08
N LYS A 398 -21.11 -4.98 -26.28
CA LYS A 398 -20.47 -5.77 -27.37
C LYS A 398 -20.57 -7.29 -27.15
N MET A 399 -20.55 -7.75 -25.89
CA MET A 399 -20.68 -9.17 -25.56
C MET A 399 -22.11 -9.68 -25.77
N VAL A 400 -23.13 -8.86 -25.49
CA VAL A 400 -24.54 -9.20 -25.75
C VAL A 400 -24.87 -9.17 -27.25
N ALA A 401 -24.23 -8.30 -28.02
CA ALA A 401 -24.43 -8.21 -29.48
C ALA A 401 -23.71 -9.32 -30.30
N SER A 402 -22.83 -10.08 -29.68
CA SER A 402 -22.08 -11.18 -30.29
C SER A 402 -22.65 -12.58 -29.99
N VAL A 403 -23.75 -12.66 -29.22
CA VAL A 403 -24.58 -13.85 -28.94
C VAL A 403 -25.88 -13.77 -29.73
#